data_525ab711e14161a24dbc35eaace1a19a
#
_entry.id   525ab711e14161a24dbc35eaace1a19a
#
_cell.length_a   1.000
_cell.length_b   1.000
_cell.length_c   1.000
_cell.angle_alpha   90.00
_cell.angle_beta   90.00
_cell.angle_gamma   90.00
#
_symmetry.space_group_name_H-M   'P 1'
#
loop_
_entity.id
_entity.type
_entity.pdbx_description
1 polymer ?
#
loop_
_entity_poly.entity_id
_entity_poly.type
_entity_poly.pdbx_seq_one_letter_code
_entity_poly.pdbx_strand_id
1 'polypeptide(L)'
;MQLTNLTDPVELTRQMIDIPSVSGDEGPLADAVEAALRGAGFGSVPSLEILRDGAAVCARTRLGLDQRVVLAGHLDTVPIADNVPGRFEERDGATVLWGRGAVDMLGGCAAALALACEVGAVLRSGDEAALSTDVTWIFYDHEEVASHLNGLGRVQRNHPEWLAGDLALLGEPTAAHVEGGCNGTLRVIAHFPGRASHSARAWMGVNAIHAMAPVIERIAAYGNPVVMVDGLEFRESLSVVRVEGGIANNVIPEAASMTVNYRFAPSMRADDALEWVRGIFEGTGATIDVDDLCEGARPGADSDVAQRFLSVARQVAASRGEELRLSAKVGWTDVARFTQVGVPAMNFGPGDPLLAHTRDEHTPVSDIVKVHDTLRAFVLA
;
A
#
# COMPACT_ATOMS: atom_id res chain seq x y z
N MET A 1 2.40 -16.42 19.09
CA MET A 1 2.18 -15.49 20.24
C MET A 1 0.71 -15.12 20.25
N GLN A 2 0.08 -14.86 21.39
CA GLN A 2 -1.33 -14.42 21.45
C GLN A 2 -1.37 -12.92 21.70
N LEU A 3 -2.17 -12.19 20.90
CA LEU A 3 -2.40 -10.76 21.11
C LEU A 3 -3.28 -10.53 22.35
N THR A 4 -2.98 -9.50 23.10
CA THR A 4 -3.68 -9.10 24.35
C THR A 4 -4.00 -7.60 24.29
N ASN A 5 -4.81 -7.08 25.23
CA ASN A 5 -5.25 -5.67 25.22
C ASN A 5 -5.86 -5.26 23.86
N LEU A 6 -6.77 -6.11 23.38
CA LEU A 6 -7.26 -6.08 21.99
C LEU A 6 -7.97 -4.78 21.57
N THR A 7 -8.23 -3.86 22.50
CA THR A 7 -8.82 -2.53 22.22
C THR A 7 -7.83 -1.38 22.36
N ASP A 8 -6.56 -1.68 22.65
CA ASP A 8 -5.48 -0.70 22.68
C ASP A 8 -4.67 -0.80 21.38
N PRO A 9 -4.87 0.12 20.41
CA PRO A 9 -4.21 0.03 19.11
C PRO A 9 -2.68 0.21 19.20
N VAL A 10 -2.20 0.94 20.22
CA VAL A 10 -0.76 1.19 20.41
C VAL A 10 -0.05 -0.06 20.90
N GLU A 11 -0.61 -0.72 21.92
CA GLU A 11 -0.04 -1.96 22.45
C GLU A 11 -0.20 -3.11 21.43
N LEU A 12 -1.31 -3.14 20.66
CA LEU A 12 -1.46 -4.09 19.57
C LEU A 12 -0.40 -3.89 18.49
N THR A 13 -0.10 -2.65 18.07
CA THR A 13 0.98 -2.38 17.11
C THR A 13 2.30 -2.95 17.61
N ARG A 14 2.67 -2.67 18.87
CA ARG A 14 3.90 -3.20 19.46
C ARG A 14 3.93 -4.72 19.45
N GLN A 15 2.84 -5.39 19.84
CA GLN A 15 2.76 -6.84 19.86
C GLN A 15 2.80 -7.46 18.45
N MET A 16 2.20 -6.81 17.45
CA MET A 16 2.25 -7.26 16.06
C MET A 16 3.67 -7.17 15.50
N ILE A 17 4.42 -6.11 15.82
CA ILE A 17 5.86 -5.99 15.47
C ILE A 17 6.69 -7.12 16.08
N ASP A 18 6.35 -7.59 17.31
CA ASP A 18 7.06 -8.66 17.99
C ASP A 18 6.81 -10.05 17.38
N ILE A 19 5.88 -10.16 16.42
CA ILE A 19 5.64 -11.38 15.63
C ILE A 19 6.21 -11.15 14.23
N PRO A 20 7.46 -11.57 13.92
CA PRO A 20 8.05 -11.37 12.61
C PRO A 20 7.14 -11.87 11.48
N SER A 21 6.93 -11.02 10.47
CA SER A 21 6.03 -11.29 9.36
C SER A 21 6.61 -10.79 8.03
N VAL A 22 7.89 -11.08 7.79
CA VAL A 22 8.51 -10.81 6.47
C VAL A 22 7.71 -11.54 5.39
N SER A 23 7.53 -10.89 4.22
CA SER A 23 6.73 -11.46 3.12
C SER A 23 7.05 -12.93 2.86
N GLY A 24 6.04 -13.79 2.98
CA GLY A 24 6.13 -15.25 2.93
C GLY A 24 6.11 -15.95 4.31
N ASP A 25 6.30 -15.20 5.41
CA ASP A 25 6.30 -15.73 6.79
C ASP A 25 5.16 -15.15 7.64
N GLU A 26 4.09 -14.62 7.04
CA GLU A 26 2.97 -13.94 7.73
C GLU A 26 2.07 -14.88 8.55
N GLY A 27 2.17 -16.19 8.32
CA GLY A 27 1.31 -17.19 8.96
C GLY A 27 1.11 -16.98 10.46
N PRO A 28 2.17 -16.86 11.26
CA PRO A 28 2.06 -16.66 12.72
C PRO A 28 1.31 -15.39 13.13
N LEU A 29 1.50 -14.28 12.41
CA LEU A 29 0.79 -13.03 12.68
C LEU A 29 -0.68 -13.12 12.27
N ALA A 30 -0.95 -13.70 11.10
CA ALA A 30 -2.31 -13.95 10.62
C ALA A 30 -3.10 -14.86 11.59
N ASP A 31 -2.46 -15.90 12.14
CA ASP A 31 -3.07 -16.78 13.16
C ASP A 31 -3.40 -16.00 14.44
N ALA A 32 -2.53 -15.07 14.85
CA ALA A 32 -2.77 -14.23 16.02
C ALA A 32 -3.92 -13.23 15.79
N VAL A 33 -4.01 -12.63 14.60
CA VAL A 33 -5.13 -11.76 14.18
C VAL A 33 -6.44 -12.55 14.14
N GLU A 34 -6.45 -13.73 13.51
CA GLU A 34 -7.64 -14.59 13.47
C GLU A 34 -8.10 -14.97 14.88
N ALA A 35 -7.18 -15.34 15.77
CA ALA A 35 -7.51 -15.69 17.15
C ALA A 35 -8.12 -14.49 17.90
N ALA A 36 -7.62 -13.26 17.70
CA ALA A 36 -8.17 -12.06 18.30
C ALA A 36 -9.61 -11.79 17.80
N LEU A 37 -9.85 -11.88 16.51
CA LEU A 37 -11.18 -11.70 15.89
C LEU A 37 -12.17 -12.77 16.38
N ARG A 38 -11.78 -14.05 16.44
CA ARG A 38 -12.61 -15.12 16.98
C ARG A 38 -12.90 -14.89 18.47
N GLY A 39 -11.93 -14.44 19.25
CA GLY A 39 -12.09 -14.03 20.64
C GLY A 39 -13.08 -12.87 20.80
N ALA A 40 -13.16 -11.97 19.82
CA ALA A 40 -14.13 -10.89 19.77
C ALA A 40 -15.53 -11.32 19.35
N GLY A 41 -15.74 -12.55 18.85
CA GLY A 41 -17.02 -13.11 18.50
C GLY A 41 -17.23 -13.42 17.00
N PHE A 42 -16.29 -13.05 16.14
CA PHE A 42 -16.37 -13.38 14.73
C PHE A 42 -16.40 -14.89 14.48
N GLY A 43 -17.35 -15.33 13.67
CA GLY A 43 -17.62 -16.75 13.40
C GLY A 43 -18.46 -17.46 14.46
N SER A 44 -18.85 -16.79 15.57
CA SER A 44 -19.72 -17.35 16.62
C SER A 44 -21.00 -16.55 16.84
N VAL A 45 -20.97 -15.22 16.63
CA VAL A 45 -22.15 -14.36 16.62
C VAL A 45 -22.72 -14.33 15.20
N PRO A 46 -24.05 -14.51 14.98
CA PRO A 46 -24.63 -14.61 13.64
C PRO A 46 -24.37 -13.42 12.72
N SER A 47 -24.25 -12.21 13.30
CA SER A 47 -23.95 -10.97 12.57
C SER A 47 -22.44 -10.70 12.37
N LEU A 48 -21.56 -11.62 12.79
CA LEU A 48 -20.10 -11.48 12.68
C LEU A 48 -19.51 -12.67 11.92
N GLU A 49 -19.11 -12.42 10.67
CA GLU A 49 -18.49 -13.44 9.81
C GLU A 49 -16.97 -13.32 9.81
N ILE A 50 -16.30 -14.44 9.60
CA ILE A 50 -14.84 -14.52 9.41
C ILE A 50 -14.51 -15.51 8.32
N LEU A 51 -13.51 -15.18 7.50
CA LEU A 51 -12.97 -16.00 6.42
C LEU A 51 -11.45 -16.04 6.53
N ARG A 52 -10.85 -17.19 6.26
CA ARG A 52 -9.42 -17.35 6.08
C ARG A 52 -9.12 -17.82 4.66
N ASP A 53 -8.19 -17.15 3.94
CA ASP A 53 -7.66 -17.56 2.65
C ASP A 53 -6.13 -17.42 2.65
N GLY A 54 -5.41 -18.52 2.86
CA GLY A 54 -3.97 -18.49 3.07
C GLY A 54 -3.59 -17.74 4.35
N ALA A 55 -2.76 -16.72 4.25
CA ALA A 55 -2.47 -15.81 5.38
C ALA A 55 -3.38 -14.57 5.40
N ALA A 56 -4.31 -14.42 4.45
CA ALA A 56 -5.34 -13.38 4.54
C ALA A 56 -6.43 -13.77 5.52
N VAL A 57 -6.82 -12.82 6.40
CA VAL A 57 -7.90 -12.95 7.38
C VAL A 57 -8.91 -11.86 7.11
N CYS A 58 -10.14 -12.24 6.74
CA CYS A 58 -11.23 -11.31 6.51
C CYS A 58 -12.30 -11.47 7.59
N ALA A 59 -12.82 -10.36 8.08
CA ALA A 59 -13.90 -10.33 9.07
C ALA A 59 -14.94 -9.29 8.62
N ARG A 60 -16.24 -9.51 8.90
CA ARG A 60 -17.25 -8.51 8.58
C ARG A 60 -18.48 -8.58 9.47
N THR A 61 -19.17 -7.44 9.59
CA THR A 61 -20.51 -7.38 10.15
C THR A 61 -21.56 -7.69 9.08
N ARG A 62 -22.72 -8.18 9.50
CA ARG A 62 -23.91 -8.43 8.65
C ARG A 62 -25.17 -7.95 9.36
N LEU A 63 -25.27 -6.64 9.52
CA LEU A 63 -26.44 -6.00 10.14
C LEU A 63 -27.47 -5.56 9.09
N GLY A 64 -27.06 -5.50 7.80
CA GLY A 64 -27.90 -5.05 6.71
C GLY A 64 -28.09 -3.53 6.70
N LEU A 65 -27.09 -2.80 7.17
CA LEU A 65 -27.09 -1.33 7.12
C LEU A 65 -26.92 -0.83 5.68
N ASP A 66 -27.38 0.39 5.41
CA ASP A 66 -27.41 0.97 4.07
C ASP A 66 -26.01 1.15 3.45
N GLN A 67 -24.99 1.27 4.28
CA GLN A 67 -23.61 1.51 3.85
C GLN A 67 -22.66 0.46 4.43
N ARG A 68 -21.61 0.15 3.68
CA ARG A 68 -20.50 -0.72 4.11
C ARG A 68 -19.17 -0.06 3.83
N VAL A 69 -18.30 -0.08 4.83
CA VAL A 69 -16.92 0.36 4.71
C VAL A 69 -15.97 -0.83 4.79
N VAL A 70 -14.96 -0.85 3.93
CA VAL A 70 -13.89 -1.86 3.97
C VAL A 70 -12.64 -1.21 4.59
N LEU A 71 -12.12 -1.81 5.66
CA LEU A 71 -10.84 -1.44 6.27
C LEU A 71 -9.83 -2.52 5.92
N ALA A 72 -8.78 -2.16 5.19
CA ALA A 72 -7.81 -3.13 4.71
C ALA A 72 -6.37 -2.75 5.06
N GLY A 73 -5.53 -3.77 5.25
CA GLY A 73 -4.10 -3.57 5.49
C GLY A 73 -3.33 -4.87 5.37
N HIS A 74 -2.06 -4.78 4.93
CA HIS A 74 -1.19 -5.92 4.81
C HIS A 74 -0.48 -6.25 6.13
N LEU A 75 -0.24 -7.54 6.33
CA LEU A 75 0.43 -8.10 7.51
C LEU A 75 1.92 -8.33 7.27
N ASP A 76 2.34 -8.41 6.01
CA ASP A 76 3.73 -8.61 5.68
C ASP A 76 4.56 -7.33 5.83
N THR A 77 5.85 -7.52 5.98
CA THR A 77 6.84 -6.45 6.02
C THR A 77 8.02 -6.79 5.14
N VAL A 78 8.77 -5.77 4.72
CA VAL A 78 10.10 -5.97 4.14
C VAL A 78 11.06 -6.60 5.16
N PRO A 79 12.23 -7.11 4.75
CA PRO A 79 13.18 -7.77 5.65
C PRO A 79 13.53 -6.95 6.89
N ILE A 80 13.67 -7.66 8.02
CA ILE A 80 14.06 -7.08 9.30
C ILE A 80 15.51 -6.54 9.21
N ALA A 81 15.74 -5.35 9.76
CA ALA A 81 17.02 -4.66 9.77
C ALA A 81 17.46 -4.30 11.20
N ASP A 82 17.53 -5.30 12.09
CA ASP A 82 17.78 -5.17 13.54
C ASP A 82 16.75 -4.27 14.26
N ASN A 83 15.53 -4.19 13.72
CA ASN A 83 14.43 -3.35 14.21
C ASN A 83 13.21 -4.15 14.69
N VAL A 84 13.46 -5.28 15.31
CA VAL A 84 12.54 -6.10 16.12
C VAL A 84 13.31 -6.53 17.38
N PRO A 85 12.72 -6.52 18.58
CA PRO A 85 11.32 -6.24 18.93
C PRO A 85 10.94 -4.76 18.88
N GLY A 86 9.65 -4.48 18.80
CA GLY A 86 9.08 -3.14 18.90
C GLY A 86 9.29 -2.52 20.28
N ARG A 87 9.64 -1.22 20.30
CA ARG A 87 9.87 -0.51 21.58
C ARG A 87 9.43 0.95 21.49
N PHE A 88 9.05 1.48 22.65
CA PHE A 88 8.75 2.91 22.78
C PHE A 88 10.04 3.70 22.98
N GLU A 89 10.13 4.85 22.32
CA GLU A 89 11.24 5.80 22.42
C GLU A 89 10.68 7.24 22.53
N GLU A 90 11.44 8.11 23.21
CA GLU A 90 11.16 9.54 23.20
C GLU A 90 11.99 10.21 22.11
N ARG A 91 11.34 10.88 21.14
CA ARG A 91 11.99 11.58 20.03
C ARG A 91 11.34 12.96 19.84
N ASP A 92 12.14 13.99 19.84
CA ASP A 92 11.70 15.39 19.63
C ASP A 92 10.52 15.80 20.52
N GLY A 93 10.45 15.25 21.75
CA GLY A 93 9.38 15.53 22.72
C GLY A 93 8.08 14.77 22.49
N ALA A 94 8.09 13.76 21.64
CA ALA A 94 6.97 12.85 21.39
C ALA A 94 7.37 11.39 21.63
N THR A 95 6.44 10.62 22.19
CA THR A 95 6.59 9.16 22.28
C THR A 95 6.33 8.54 20.93
N VAL A 96 7.30 7.77 20.42
CA VAL A 96 7.18 7.00 19.18
C VAL A 96 7.28 5.51 19.46
N LEU A 97 6.65 4.71 18.62
CA LEU A 97 6.85 3.27 18.56
C LEU A 97 7.81 2.97 17.42
N TRP A 98 8.97 2.44 17.77
CA TRP A 98 10.01 2.04 16.84
C TRP A 98 9.95 0.53 16.57
N GLY A 99 10.08 0.14 15.30
CA GLY A 99 10.15 -1.26 14.89
C GLY A 99 9.75 -1.49 13.45
N ARG A 100 10.09 -2.66 12.88
CA ARG A 100 9.72 -3.06 11.53
C ARG A 100 8.19 -3.19 11.41
N GLY A 101 7.58 -2.51 10.44
CA GLY A 101 6.13 -2.46 10.27
C GLY A 101 5.42 -1.40 11.14
N ALA A 102 6.15 -0.65 12.00
CA ALA A 102 5.54 0.42 12.79
C ALA A 102 4.87 1.48 11.92
N VAL A 103 5.44 1.73 10.73
CA VAL A 103 4.92 2.64 9.71
C VAL A 103 4.18 1.87 8.63
N ASP A 104 4.79 0.81 8.09
CA ASP A 104 4.32 0.10 6.89
C ASP A 104 4.09 -1.40 7.19
N MET A 105 2.82 -1.81 7.47
CA MET A 105 1.72 -0.93 7.90
C MET A 105 0.98 -1.53 9.10
N LEU A 106 1.75 -2.20 10.03
CA LEU A 106 1.16 -2.87 11.20
C LEU A 106 0.46 -1.88 12.14
N GLY A 107 0.88 -0.59 12.16
CA GLY A 107 0.18 0.45 12.90
C GLY A 107 -1.25 0.68 12.42
N GLY A 108 -1.46 0.71 11.10
CA GLY A 108 -2.78 0.80 10.48
C GLY A 108 -3.61 -0.47 10.72
N CYS A 109 -2.99 -1.64 10.57
CA CYS A 109 -3.63 -2.94 10.87
C CYS A 109 -4.08 -3.03 12.34
N ALA A 110 -3.24 -2.60 13.28
CA ALA A 110 -3.57 -2.63 14.71
C ALA A 110 -4.74 -1.70 15.06
N ALA A 111 -4.80 -0.49 14.46
CA ALA A 111 -5.93 0.43 14.63
C ALA A 111 -7.25 -0.19 14.12
N ALA A 112 -7.20 -0.85 12.96
CA ALA A 112 -8.36 -1.55 12.39
C ALA A 112 -8.75 -2.79 13.21
N LEU A 113 -7.79 -3.56 13.72
CA LEU A 113 -8.04 -4.75 14.55
C LEU A 113 -8.63 -4.36 15.91
N ALA A 114 -8.13 -3.29 16.54
CA ALA A 114 -8.69 -2.78 17.79
C ALA A 114 -10.18 -2.43 17.63
N LEU A 115 -10.52 -1.71 16.56
CA LEU A 115 -11.91 -1.39 16.24
C LEU A 115 -12.74 -2.65 15.98
N ALA A 116 -12.22 -3.65 15.26
CA ALA A 116 -12.93 -4.91 15.05
C ALA A 116 -13.26 -5.62 16.38
N CYS A 117 -12.31 -5.62 17.32
CA CYS A 117 -12.52 -6.20 18.64
C CYS A 117 -13.53 -5.41 19.48
N GLU A 118 -13.55 -4.07 19.40
CA GLU A 118 -14.58 -3.23 20.04
C GLU A 118 -15.97 -3.54 19.46
N VAL A 119 -16.10 -3.54 18.13
CA VAL A 119 -17.37 -3.85 17.43
C VAL A 119 -17.84 -5.25 17.79
N GLY A 120 -16.96 -6.23 17.84
CA GLY A 120 -17.29 -7.58 18.27
C GLY A 120 -17.83 -7.63 19.70
N ALA A 121 -17.26 -6.85 20.64
CA ALA A 121 -17.74 -6.76 22.01
C ALA A 121 -19.13 -6.09 22.09
N VAL A 122 -19.37 -5.01 21.34
CA VAL A 122 -20.64 -4.30 21.24
C VAL A 122 -21.74 -5.23 20.73
N LEU A 123 -21.51 -5.93 19.61
CA LEU A 123 -22.51 -6.83 19.01
C LEU A 123 -22.79 -8.06 19.86
N ARG A 124 -21.80 -8.56 20.60
CA ARG A 124 -22.05 -9.62 21.61
C ARG A 124 -22.95 -9.17 22.77
N SER A 125 -22.94 -7.88 23.10
CA SER A 125 -23.87 -7.33 24.10
C SER A 125 -25.29 -7.12 23.57
N GLY A 126 -25.50 -7.28 22.25
CA GLY A 126 -26.79 -7.12 21.59
C GLY A 126 -27.11 -5.68 21.18
N ASP A 127 -26.15 -4.76 21.22
CA ASP A 127 -26.33 -3.35 20.83
C ASP A 127 -25.97 -3.13 19.35
N GLU A 128 -26.85 -3.59 18.45
CA GLU A 128 -26.67 -3.40 17.00
C GLU A 128 -26.85 -1.94 16.57
N ALA A 129 -27.58 -1.12 17.35
CA ALA A 129 -27.84 0.29 17.06
C ALA A 129 -26.59 1.17 17.27
N ALA A 130 -25.55 0.66 17.92
CA ALA A 130 -24.29 1.37 18.12
C ALA A 130 -23.45 1.52 16.85
N LEU A 131 -23.79 0.83 15.72
CA LEU A 131 -23.07 0.96 14.46
C LEU A 131 -23.83 1.85 13.47
N SER A 132 -23.11 2.77 12.84
CA SER A 132 -23.63 3.64 11.78
C SER A 132 -23.46 3.05 10.37
N THR A 133 -22.62 2.02 10.22
CA THR A 133 -22.30 1.37 8.94
C THR A 133 -21.88 -0.08 9.16
N ASP A 134 -22.16 -0.96 8.21
CA ASP A 134 -21.55 -2.28 8.15
C ASP A 134 -20.06 -2.15 7.83
N VAL A 135 -19.23 -3.05 8.39
CA VAL A 135 -17.76 -3.00 8.20
C VAL A 135 -17.25 -4.35 7.73
N THR A 136 -16.29 -4.30 6.80
CA THR A 136 -15.43 -5.43 6.44
C THR A 136 -13.99 -5.09 6.79
N TRP A 137 -13.29 -5.96 7.50
CA TRP A 137 -11.85 -5.89 7.76
C TRP A 137 -11.15 -6.93 6.90
N ILE A 138 -10.05 -6.55 6.23
CA ILE A 138 -9.23 -7.45 5.42
C ILE A 138 -7.77 -7.25 5.82
N PHE A 139 -7.19 -8.23 6.48
CA PHE A 139 -5.77 -8.31 6.81
C PHE A 139 -5.14 -9.31 5.85
N TYR A 140 -4.20 -8.89 4.99
CA TYR A 140 -3.72 -9.72 3.90
C TYR A 140 -2.19 -9.80 3.86
N ASP A 141 -1.67 -10.71 3.08
CA ASP A 141 -0.27 -11.07 2.95
C ASP A 141 0.30 -10.64 1.60
N HIS A 142 1.65 -10.63 1.48
CA HIS A 142 2.38 -10.45 0.23
C HIS A 142 2.08 -9.14 -0.52
N GLU A 143 1.96 -8.01 0.19
CA GLU A 143 1.89 -6.70 -0.48
C GLU A 143 3.26 -6.27 -1.00
N GLU A 144 4.30 -6.47 -0.20
CA GLU A 144 5.67 -5.97 -0.38
C GLU A 144 6.49 -6.76 -1.42
N VAL A 145 5.85 -7.62 -2.19
CA VAL A 145 6.47 -8.47 -3.20
C VAL A 145 5.73 -8.41 -4.53
N ALA A 146 6.01 -9.34 -5.44
CA ALA A 146 5.42 -9.34 -6.78
C ALA A 146 3.87 -9.41 -6.73
N SER A 147 3.19 -8.52 -7.46
CA SER A 147 1.74 -8.33 -7.46
C SER A 147 0.90 -9.60 -7.65
N HIS A 148 1.42 -10.62 -8.37
CA HIS A 148 0.70 -11.88 -8.57
C HIS A 148 0.62 -12.75 -7.31
N LEU A 149 1.47 -12.49 -6.30
CA LEU A 149 1.47 -13.17 -4.99
C LEU A 149 0.52 -12.49 -3.98
N ASN A 150 0.16 -11.22 -4.21
CA ASN A 150 -0.60 -10.37 -3.30
C ASN A 150 -1.87 -11.04 -2.79
N GLY A 151 -2.02 -11.06 -1.45
CA GLY A 151 -3.12 -11.72 -0.75
C GLY A 151 -4.47 -11.05 -0.98
N LEU A 152 -4.55 -9.71 -1.08
CA LEU A 152 -5.79 -9.01 -1.40
C LEU A 152 -6.26 -9.36 -2.83
N GLY A 153 -5.31 -9.45 -3.79
CA GLY A 153 -5.61 -9.92 -5.14
C GLY A 153 -6.09 -11.39 -5.16
N ARG A 154 -5.61 -12.23 -4.24
CA ARG A 154 -6.11 -13.61 -4.06
C ARG A 154 -7.53 -13.60 -3.51
N VAL A 155 -7.82 -12.81 -2.47
CA VAL A 155 -9.18 -12.64 -1.92
C VAL A 155 -10.13 -12.10 -3.00
N GLN A 156 -9.70 -11.11 -3.81
CA GLN A 156 -10.49 -10.57 -4.91
C GLN A 156 -10.90 -11.65 -5.93
N ARG A 157 -10.01 -12.58 -6.25
CA ARG A 157 -10.29 -13.68 -7.20
C ARG A 157 -11.19 -14.77 -6.60
N ASN A 158 -10.95 -15.15 -5.34
CA ASN A 158 -11.60 -16.29 -4.70
C ASN A 158 -12.90 -15.90 -4.00
N HIS A 159 -12.99 -14.68 -3.48
CA HIS A 159 -14.05 -14.18 -2.60
C HIS A 159 -14.39 -12.71 -2.89
N PRO A 160 -14.74 -12.35 -4.16
CA PRO A 160 -14.94 -10.94 -4.57
C PRO A 160 -15.98 -10.20 -3.74
N GLU A 161 -16.95 -10.91 -3.16
CA GLU A 161 -17.98 -10.33 -2.30
C GLU A 161 -17.46 -9.76 -0.96
N TRP A 162 -16.21 -10.05 -0.61
CA TRP A 162 -15.56 -9.49 0.56
C TRP A 162 -14.92 -8.11 0.31
N LEU A 163 -14.70 -7.76 -0.96
CA LEU A 163 -14.23 -6.43 -1.34
C LEU A 163 -15.40 -5.45 -1.57
N ALA A 164 -16.64 -5.93 -1.60
CA ALA A 164 -17.80 -5.09 -1.82
C ALA A 164 -18.00 -4.09 -0.68
N GLY A 165 -18.20 -2.82 -1.03
CA GLY A 165 -18.42 -1.72 -0.10
C GLY A 165 -18.65 -0.40 -0.82
N ASP A 166 -18.99 0.63 -0.06
CA ASP A 166 -19.24 1.99 -0.55
C ASP A 166 -17.99 2.89 -0.41
N LEU A 167 -17.03 2.43 0.40
CA LEU A 167 -15.72 3.06 0.61
C LEU A 167 -14.74 2.01 1.13
N ALA A 168 -13.51 2.03 0.63
CA ALA A 168 -12.39 1.32 1.24
C ALA A 168 -11.36 2.30 1.82
N LEU A 169 -10.87 2.00 3.01
CA LEU A 169 -9.80 2.73 3.67
C LEU A 169 -8.65 1.74 3.94
N LEU A 170 -7.48 2.03 3.35
CA LEU A 170 -6.28 1.25 3.58
C LEU A 170 -5.43 1.94 4.65
N GLY A 171 -4.96 1.18 5.62
CA GLY A 171 -4.17 1.67 6.74
C GLY A 171 -2.71 2.04 6.40
N GLU A 172 -2.41 2.31 5.13
CA GLU A 172 -1.13 2.75 4.60
C GLU A 172 -0.62 4.02 5.28
N PRO A 173 0.71 4.19 5.43
CA PRO A 173 1.27 5.36 6.11
C PRO A 173 0.94 6.66 5.39
N THR A 174 0.34 7.59 6.13
CA THR A 174 -0.07 8.92 5.65
C THR A 174 0.14 10.02 6.71
N ALA A 175 0.88 9.72 7.78
CA ALA A 175 1.02 10.60 8.96
C ALA A 175 -0.35 11.01 9.53
N ALA A 176 -1.29 10.06 9.59
CA ALA A 176 -2.68 10.26 10.03
C ALA A 176 -3.41 11.43 9.31
N HIS A 177 -3.05 11.64 8.02
CA HIS A 177 -3.79 12.45 7.05
C HIS A 177 -4.50 11.53 6.04
N VAL A 178 -5.19 12.09 5.04
CA VAL A 178 -5.84 11.29 4.00
C VAL A 178 -5.09 11.46 2.69
N GLU A 179 -4.76 10.35 2.03
CA GLU A 179 -4.24 10.34 0.68
C GLU A 179 -5.22 9.64 -0.26
N GLY A 180 -5.73 10.39 -1.25
CA GLY A 180 -6.70 9.90 -2.23
C GLY A 180 -6.02 9.26 -3.43
N GLY A 181 -6.48 8.05 -3.78
CA GLY A 181 -5.97 7.30 -4.93
C GLY A 181 -4.51 6.91 -4.83
N CYS A 182 -3.90 6.58 -5.97
CA CYS A 182 -2.45 6.35 -6.11
C CYS A 182 -2.01 6.44 -7.57
N ASN A 183 -0.72 6.72 -7.82
CA ASN A 183 -0.16 6.58 -9.15
C ASN A 183 -0.21 5.12 -9.63
N GLY A 184 -0.33 4.93 -10.96
CA GLY A 184 -0.02 3.66 -11.58
C GLY A 184 1.48 3.39 -11.60
N THR A 185 1.87 2.14 -11.78
CA THR A 185 3.27 1.71 -11.89
C THR A 185 3.50 0.88 -13.13
N LEU A 186 4.60 1.18 -13.83
CA LEU A 186 5.12 0.37 -14.94
C LEU A 186 6.61 0.19 -14.75
N ARG A 187 7.08 -1.05 -14.80
CA ARG A 187 8.49 -1.37 -14.87
C ARG A 187 8.77 -2.23 -16.11
N VAL A 188 9.69 -1.76 -16.93
CA VAL A 188 10.13 -2.47 -18.12
C VAL A 188 11.61 -2.75 -18.11
N ILE A 189 12.02 -3.87 -18.72
CA ILE A 189 13.41 -4.21 -18.97
C ILE A 189 13.63 -4.15 -20.48
N ALA A 190 14.45 -3.21 -20.91
CA ALA A 190 14.81 -3.02 -22.31
C ALA A 190 16.16 -3.67 -22.61
N HIS A 191 16.21 -4.51 -23.63
CA HIS A 191 17.41 -5.23 -24.08
C HIS A 191 17.92 -4.61 -25.37
N PHE A 192 19.16 -4.11 -25.34
CA PHE A 192 19.82 -3.45 -26.45
C PHE A 192 20.78 -4.43 -27.16
N PRO A 193 20.58 -4.71 -28.45
CA PRO A 193 21.50 -5.54 -29.22
C PRO A 193 22.72 -4.75 -29.67
N GLY A 194 23.82 -5.44 -29.78
CA GLY A 194 25.06 -4.91 -30.32
C GLY A 194 25.81 -5.97 -31.13
N ARG A 195 27.11 -5.74 -31.34
CA ARG A 195 28.02 -6.68 -31.96
C ARG A 195 29.41 -6.55 -31.35
N ALA A 196 29.94 -7.65 -30.78
CA ALA A 196 31.25 -7.64 -30.16
C ALA A 196 32.38 -7.33 -31.15
N SER A 197 33.38 -6.63 -30.68
CA SER A 197 34.67 -6.43 -31.36
C SER A 197 35.75 -6.07 -30.33
N HIS A 198 37.01 -6.17 -30.76
CA HIS A 198 38.10 -5.65 -29.93
C HIS A 198 38.00 -4.12 -29.81
N SER A 199 38.16 -3.57 -28.58
CA SER A 199 38.02 -2.11 -28.36
C SER A 199 39.00 -1.26 -29.18
N ALA A 200 40.20 -1.79 -29.53
CA ALA A 200 41.13 -1.16 -30.46
C ALA A 200 40.61 -1.11 -31.92
N ARG A 201 39.51 -1.77 -32.24
CA ARG A 201 38.84 -1.78 -33.54
C ARG A 201 37.35 -1.56 -33.37
N ALA A 202 36.95 -0.59 -32.56
CA ALA A 202 35.58 -0.33 -32.18
C ALA A 202 34.62 -0.14 -33.37
N TRP A 203 35.11 0.36 -34.51
CA TRP A 203 34.35 0.52 -35.76
C TRP A 203 33.88 -0.81 -36.41
N MET A 204 34.43 -1.94 -35.95
CA MET A 204 34.01 -3.28 -36.42
C MET A 204 32.84 -3.82 -35.59
N GLY A 205 32.54 -3.22 -34.43
CA GLY A 205 31.46 -3.60 -33.55
C GLY A 205 30.25 -2.66 -33.60
N VAL A 206 29.25 -2.96 -32.77
CA VAL A 206 28.13 -2.10 -32.42
C VAL A 206 28.00 -2.13 -30.91
N ASN A 207 28.18 -0.98 -30.28
CA ASN A 207 28.19 -0.89 -28.81
C ASN A 207 26.76 -0.79 -28.26
N ALA A 208 26.29 -1.86 -27.60
CA ALA A 208 24.96 -1.92 -27.02
C ALA A 208 24.75 -0.88 -25.92
N ILE A 209 25.79 -0.54 -25.13
CA ILE A 209 25.70 0.50 -24.09
C ILE A 209 25.50 1.89 -24.75
N HIS A 210 26.20 2.19 -25.84
CA HIS A 210 26.03 3.45 -26.53
C HIS A 210 24.62 3.62 -27.11
N ALA A 211 23.96 2.52 -27.47
CA ALA A 211 22.58 2.54 -27.97
C ALA A 211 21.56 3.00 -26.92
N MET A 212 21.91 2.97 -25.63
CA MET A 212 21.06 3.46 -24.53
C MET A 212 21.04 4.99 -24.43
N ALA A 213 22.06 5.69 -24.91
CA ALA A 213 22.22 7.14 -24.68
C ALA A 213 20.99 7.96 -25.09
N PRO A 214 20.38 7.79 -26.29
CA PRO A 214 19.18 8.53 -26.66
C PRO A 214 17.98 8.28 -25.75
N VAL A 215 17.86 7.08 -25.18
CA VAL A 215 16.78 6.73 -24.23
C VAL A 215 17.01 7.42 -22.90
N ILE A 216 18.23 7.39 -22.39
CA ILE A 216 18.60 8.07 -21.13
C ILE A 216 18.32 9.58 -21.26
N GLU A 217 18.69 10.21 -22.39
CA GLU A 217 18.41 11.61 -22.65
C GLU A 217 16.91 11.93 -22.66
N ARG A 218 16.09 11.10 -23.33
CA ARG A 218 14.63 11.27 -23.36
C ARG A 218 14.02 11.13 -21.96
N ILE A 219 14.46 10.14 -21.19
CA ILE A 219 14.00 9.91 -19.81
C ILE A 219 14.42 11.07 -18.90
N ALA A 220 15.67 11.51 -18.97
CA ALA A 220 16.18 12.63 -18.18
C ALA A 220 15.45 13.95 -18.46
N ALA A 221 14.94 14.12 -19.67
CA ALA A 221 14.18 15.31 -20.08
C ALA A 221 12.70 15.29 -19.66
N TYR A 222 12.19 14.19 -19.06
CA TYR A 222 10.78 14.04 -18.70
C TYR A 222 10.25 15.07 -17.69
N GLY A 223 11.07 15.47 -16.72
CA GLY A 223 10.81 16.60 -15.82
C GLY A 223 9.79 16.34 -14.71
N ASN A 224 9.30 15.12 -14.53
CA ASN A 224 8.38 14.72 -13.47
C ASN A 224 7.14 15.65 -13.35
N PRO A 225 6.27 15.71 -14.35
CA PRO A 225 5.13 16.63 -14.39
C PRO A 225 4.13 16.36 -13.26
N VAL A 226 3.34 17.41 -12.94
CA VAL A 226 2.20 17.31 -12.03
C VAL A 226 0.93 17.27 -12.88
N VAL A 227 0.08 16.28 -12.65
CA VAL A 227 -1.19 16.07 -13.32
C VAL A 227 -2.32 16.24 -12.32
N MET A 228 -3.27 17.13 -12.63
CA MET A 228 -4.48 17.29 -11.81
C MET A 228 -5.48 16.20 -12.11
N VAL A 229 -5.89 15.43 -11.09
CA VAL A 229 -6.93 14.42 -11.20
C VAL A 229 -7.91 14.58 -10.05
N ASP A 230 -9.18 14.85 -10.34
CA ASP A 230 -10.26 15.03 -9.37
C ASP A 230 -9.88 15.99 -8.23
N GLY A 231 -9.19 17.09 -8.55
CA GLY A 231 -8.80 18.14 -7.62
C GLY A 231 -7.52 17.86 -6.81
N LEU A 232 -6.84 16.73 -7.02
CA LEU A 232 -5.55 16.40 -6.39
C LEU A 232 -4.40 16.42 -7.41
N GLU A 233 -3.21 16.81 -6.91
CA GLU A 233 -1.97 16.89 -7.70
C GLU A 233 -1.20 15.57 -7.64
N PHE A 234 -1.20 14.83 -8.75
CA PHE A 234 -0.40 13.62 -8.92
C PHE A 234 0.91 13.96 -9.62
N ARG A 235 2.03 13.72 -8.95
CA ARG A 235 3.35 13.88 -9.54
C ARG A 235 3.78 12.59 -10.19
N GLU A 236 4.05 12.65 -11.50
CA GLU A 236 4.59 11.51 -12.23
C GLU A 236 6.11 11.43 -12.07
N SER A 237 6.68 10.25 -12.29
CA SER A 237 8.13 10.09 -12.33
C SER A 237 8.54 8.99 -13.31
N LEU A 238 9.57 9.26 -14.11
CA LEU A 238 10.15 8.33 -15.05
C LEU A 238 11.66 8.26 -14.81
N SER A 239 12.17 7.07 -14.54
CA SER A 239 13.60 6.91 -14.17
C SER A 239 14.19 5.62 -14.69
N VAL A 240 15.46 5.69 -15.12
CA VAL A 240 16.31 4.51 -15.27
C VAL A 240 16.78 4.10 -13.89
N VAL A 241 16.43 2.89 -13.46
CA VAL A 241 16.75 2.40 -12.11
C VAL A 241 17.87 1.34 -12.09
N ARG A 242 18.19 0.77 -13.24
CA ARG A 242 19.28 -0.21 -13.41
C ARG A 242 19.81 -0.20 -14.84
N VAL A 243 21.11 -0.39 -14.99
CA VAL A 243 21.81 -0.60 -16.28
C VAL A 243 22.83 -1.70 -16.11
N GLU A 244 22.86 -2.65 -17.06
CA GLU A 244 23.85 -3.73 -17.11
C GLU A 244 24.41 -3.85 -18.52
N GLY A 245 25.72 -4.14 -18.63
CA GLY A 245 26.38 -4.36 -19.91
C GLY A 245 27.89 -4.42 -19.80
N GLY A 246 28.50 -5.07 -20.81
CA GLY A 246 29.96 -5.27 -20.86
C GLY A 246 30.42 -6.51 -20.13
N ILE A 247 31.39 -7.22 -20.72
CA ILE A 247 31.95 -8.48 -20.19
C ILE A 247 33.47 -8.36 -19.91
N ALA A 248 34.16 -7.44 -20.59
CA ALA A 248 35.60 -7.21 -20.43
C ALA A 248 36.00 -5.82 -20.91
N ASN A 249 37.09 -5.26 -20.33
CA ASN A 249 37.53 -3.87 -20.59
C ASN A 249 37.99 -3.61 -22.04
N ASN A 250 38.30 -4.65 -22.78
CA ASN A 250 38.80 -4.57 -24.16
C ASN A 250 37.87 -5.14 -25.21
N VAL A 251 36.59 -5.36 -24.84
CA VAL A 251 35.51 -5.87 -25.74
C VAL A 251 34.41 -4.81 -25.88
N ILE A 252 34.01 -4.50 -27.11
CA ILE A 252 32.78 -3.72 -27.36
C ILE A 252 31.57 -4.57 -26.96
N PRO A 253 30.68 -4.08 -26.07
CA PRO A 253 29.53 -4.86 -25.59
C PRO A 253 28.54 -5.20 -26.73
N GLU A 254 28.22 -6.48 -26.88
CA GLU A 254 27.24 -6.97 -27.85
C GLU A 254 25.81 -7.06 -27.28
N ALA A 255 25.67 -6.87 -25.97
CA ALA A 255 24.38 -6.82 -25.28
C ALA A 255 24.46 -5.88 -24.09
N ALA A 256 23.37 -5.19 -23.82
CA ALA A 256 23.16 -4.42 -22.63
C ALA A 256 21.67 -4.38 -22.26
N SER A 257 21.34 -4.17 -21.00
CA SER A 257 19.96 -4.03 -20.54
C SER A 257 19.76 -2.80 -19.66
N MET A 258 18.55 -2.27 -19.68
CA MET A 258 18.14 -1.10 -18.91
C MET A 258 16.79 -1.37 -18.27
N THR A 259 16.67 -1.17 -16.95
CA THR A 259 15.37 -1.18 -16.27
C THR A 259 14.86 0.24 -16.12
N VAL A 260 13.64 0.49 -16.59
CA VAL A 260 12.95 1.78 -16.48
C VAL A 260 11.73 1.61 -15.60
N ASN A 261 11.55 2.51 -14.64
CA ASN A 261 10.36 2.62 -13.80
C ASN A 261 9.60 3.90 -14.15
N TYR A 262 8.30 3.76 -14.40
CA TYR A 262 7.38 4.86 -14.65
C TYR A 262 6.25 4.84 -13.62
N ARG A 263 6.04 5.97 -12.95
CA ARG A 263 4.90 6.26 -12.08
C ARG A 263 4.02 7.26 -12.79
N PHE A 264 2.85 6.84 -13.24
CA PHE A 264 1.93 7.63 -14.05
C PHE A 264 0.67 8.00 -13.28
N ALA A 265 0.11 9.16 -13.59
CA ALA A 265 -1.12 9.65 -12.95
C ALA A 265 -2.32 8.73 -13.26
N PRO A 266 -3.28 8.57 -12.33
CA PRO A 266 -4.41 7.64 -12.49
C PRO A 266 -5.45 8.08 -13.53
N SER A 267 -5.22 9.17 -14.24
CA SER A 267 -5.96 9.56 -15.45
C SER A 267 -5.50 8.80 -16.69
N MET A 268 -4.31 8.18 -16.66
CA MET A 268 -3.75 7.36 -17.73
C MET A 268 -4.02 5.87 -17.44
N ARG A 269 -4.43 5.12 -18.45
CA ARG A 269 -4.59 3.67 -18.36
C ARG A 269 -3.24 2.98 -18.43
N ALA A 270 -3.12 1.80 -17.84
CA ALA A 270 -1.87 1.04 -17.85
C ALA A 270 -1.39 0.69 -19.27
N ASP A 271 -2.30 0.29 -20.15
CA ASP A 271 -1.97 0.00 -21.56
C ASP A 271 -1.44 1.23 -22.31
N ASP A 272 -2.03 2.41 -22.07
CA ASP A 272 -1.60 3.67 -22.67
C ASP A 272 -0.21 4.08 -22.15
N ALA A 273 0.05 3.87 -20.85
CA ALA A 273 1.35 4.09 -20.23
C ALA A 273 2.43 3.19 -20.85
N LEU A 274 2.10 1.91 -21.07
CA LEU A 274 3.00 0.97 -21.73
C LEU A 274 3.29 1.36 -23.19
N GLU A 275 2.28 1.75 -23.94
CA GLU A 275 2.46 2.21 -25.32
C GLU A 275 3.33 3.47 -25.37
N TRP A 276 3.05 4.43 -24.50
CA TRP A 276 3.85 5.63 -24.37
C TRP A 276 5.32 5.35 -24.05
N VAL A 277 5.59 4.47 -23.06
CA VAL A 277 6.96 4.06 -22.71
C VAL A 277 7.63 3.36 -23.88
N ARG A 278 6.95 2.47 -24.62
CA ARG A 278 7.51 1.84 -25.84
C ARG A 278 7.96 2.88 -26.87
N GLY A 279 7.22 3.98 -27.02
CA GLY A 279 7.58 5.10 -27.89
C GLY A 279 8.92 5.75 -27.53
N ILE A 280 9.32 5.73 -26.25
CA ILE A 280 10.64 6.25 -25.82
C ILE A 280 11.80 5.46 -26.42
N PHE A 281 11.58 4.17 -26.70
CA PHE A 281 12.60 3.26 -27.26
C PHE A 281 12.59 3.19 -28.80
N GLU A 282 11.69 3.90 -29.47
CA GLU A 282 11.63 3.90 -30.94
C GLU A 282 12.96 4.32 -31.58
N GLY A 283 13.35 3.57 -32.63
CA GLY A 283 14.58 3.79 -33.40
C GLY A 283 15.86 3.26 -32.74
N THR A 284 15.79 2.62 -31.56
CA THR A 284 16.96 2.09 -30.85
C THR A 284 17.24 0.61 -31.18
N GLY A 285 16.27 -0.11 -31.71
CA GLY A 285 16.34 -1.57 -31.92
C GLY A 285 16.22 -2.39 -30.65
N ALA A 286 15.91 -1.77 -29.50
CA ALA A 286 15.72 -2.48 -28.26
C ALA A 286 14.43 -3.31 -28.28
N THR A 287 14.44 -4.48 -27.61
CA THR A 287 13.25 -5.25 -27.26
C THR A 287 12.87 -4.94 -25.81
N ILE A 288 11.58 -4.99 -25.47
CA ILE A 288 11.06 -4.59 -24.18
C ILE A 288 10.25 -5.72 -23.57
N ASP A 289 10.66 -6.15 -22.38
CA ASP A 289 9.90 -7.04 -21.51
C ASP A 289 9.20 -6.19 -20.43
N VAL A 290 7.92 -6.49 -20.17
CA VAL A 290 7.17 -5.88 -19.07
C VAL A 290 7.41 -6.72 -17.82
N ASP A 291 7.98 -6.10 -16.80
CA ASP A 291 8.29 -6.73 -15.53
C ASP A 291 7.17 -6.50 -14.49
N ASP A 292 6.57 -5.29 -14.50
CA ASP A 292 5.45 -4.94 -13.64
C ASP A 292 4.56 -3.90 -14.33
N LEU A 293 3.23 -4.03 -14.19
CA LEU A 293 2.26 -3.09 -14.74
C LEU A 293 0.97 -3.12 -13.93
N CYS A 294 0.69 -2.01 -13.22
CA CYS A 294 -0.52 -1.86 -12.43
C CYS A 294 -1.19 -0.52 -12.70
N GLU A 295 -2.52 -0.55 -12.82
CA GLU A 295 -3.34 0.67 -12.89
C GLU A 295 -3.17 1.51 -11.63
N GLY A 296 -3.26 2.83 -11.78
CA GLY A 296 -3.46 3.74 -10.65
C GLY A 296 -4.91 3.77 -10.17
N ALA A 297 -5.13 4.47 -9.08
CA ALA A 297 -6.46 4.70 -8.53
C ALA A 297 -6.79 6.20 -8.50
N ARG A 298 -7.96 6.57 -9.01
CA ARG A 298 -8.48 7.95 -8.85
C ARG A 298 -8.75 8.23 -7.37
N PRO A 299 -8.75 9.51 -6.93
CA PRO A 299 -8.88 9.88 -5.51
C PRO A 299 -10.03 9.25 -4.73
N GLY A 300 -11.19 9.02 -5.36
CA GLY A 300 -12.34 8.40 -4.71
C GLY A 300 -12.98 9.23 -3.59
N ALA A 301 -12.60 10.51 -3.47
CA ALA A 301 -12.98 11.38 -2.37
C ALA A 301 -14.35 12.06 -2.54
N ASP A 302 -15.02 11.92 -3.68
CA ASP A 302 -16.23 12.65 -4.07
C ASP A 302 -17.54 11.93 -3.73
N SER A 303 -17.49 10.64 -3.34
CA SER A 303 -18.67 9.91 -2.90
C SER A 303 -19.22 10.42 -1.57
N ASP A 304 -20.52 10.29 -1.32
CA ASP A 304 -21.17 10.72 -0.08
C ASP A 304 -20.52 10.09 1.17
N VAL A 305 -20.17 8.80 1.08
CA VAL A 305 -19.53 8.07 2.17
C VAL A 305 -18.11 8.57 2.42
N ALA A 306 -17.34 8.86 1.35
CA ALA A 306 -16.03 9.45 1.45
C ALA A 306 -16.08 10.86 2.08
N GLN A 307 -17.04 11.69 1.68
CA GLN A 307 -17.24 13.03 2.26
C GLN A 307 -17.65 12.96 3.75
N ARG A 308 -18.50 11.98 4.13
CA ARG A 308 -18.82 11.70 5.53
C ARG A 308 -17.56 11.31 6.32
N PHE A 309 -16.74 10.41 5.80
CA PHE A 309 -15.46 10.04 6.42
C PHE A 309 -14.53 11.25 6.57
N LEU A 310 -14.33 12.05 5.52
CA LEU A 310 -13.50 13.24 5.55
C LEU A 310 -14.01 14.28 6.56
N SER A 311 -15.34 14.41 6.74
CA SER A 311 -15.93 15.27 7.76
C SER A 311 -15.58 14.81 9.16
N VAL A 312 -15.73 13.50 9.46
CA VAL A 312 -15.36 12.91 10.76
C VAL A 312 -13.86 13.08 11.02
N ALA A 313 -13.02 12.78 10.03
CA ALA A 313 -11.57 12.90 10.16
C ALA A 313 -11.13 14.36 10.45
N ARG A 314 -11.78 15.35 9.81
CA ARG A 314 -11.55 16.79 10.12
C ARG A 314 -11.98 17.14 11.54
N GLN A 315 -13.09 16.61 12.03
CA GLN A 315 -13.57 16.86 13.40
C GLN A 315 -12.60 16.29 14.44
N VAL A 316 -12.11 15.05 14.22
CA VAL A 316 -11.13 14.43 15.13
C VAL A 316 -9.81 15.20 15.10
N ALA A 317 -9.30 15.60 13.93
CA ALA A 317 -8.10 16.42 13.83
C ALA A 317 -8.29 17.77 14.56
N ALA A 318 -9.40 18.47 14.33
CA ALA A 318 -9.70 19.75 14.97
C ALA A 318 -9.81 19.64 16.50
N SER A 319 -10.36 18.54 17.05
CA SER A 319 -10.41 18.29 18.50
C SER A 319 -9.02 18.16 19.15
N ARG A 320 -8.01 17.84 18.33
CA ARG A 320 -6.59 17.75 18.73
C ARG A 320 -5.80 19.03 18.43
N GLY A 321 -6.46 20.06 17.87
CA GLY A 321 -5.80 21.30 17.45
C GLY A 321 -5.01 21.16 16.15
N GLU A 322 -5.32 20.16 15.33
CA GLU A 322 -4.66 19.84 14.08
C GLU A 322 -5.57 20.10 12.87
N GLU A 323 -4.96 20.23 11.68
CA GLU A 323 -5.68 20.32 10.42
C GLU A 323 -5.50 19.01 9.62
N LEU A 324 -6.62 18.46 9.11
CA LEU A 324 -6.57 17.30 8.21
C LEU A 324 -6.18 17.77 6.80
N ARG A 325 -5.15 17.16 6.24
CA ARG A 325 -4.77 17.33 4.83
C ARG A 325 -5.37 16.20 3.98
N LEU A 326 -5.76 16.54 2.75
CA LEU A 326 -6.11 15.61 1.70
C LEU A 326 -5.14 15.84 0.54
N SER A 327 -4.38 14.84 0.16
CA SER A 327 -3.39 14.88 -0.93
C SER A 327 -3.46 13.64 -1.80
N ALA A 328 -2.76 13.62 -2.93
CA ALA A 328 -2.60 12.43 -3.75
C ALA A 328 -1.52 11.50 -3.17
N LYS A 329 -1.74 10.19 -3.24
CA LYS A 329 -0.70 9.18 -2.97
C LYS A 329 0.22 9.05 -4.19
N VAL A 330 1.51 9.31 -4.04
CA VAL A 330 2.48 9.21 -5.15
C VAL A 330 3.01 7.79 -5.35
N GLY A 331 3.01 6.95 -4.32
CA GLY A 331 3.27 5.51 -4.40
C GLY A 331 2.06 4.75 -4.94
N TRP A 332 2.27 3.56 -5.50
CA TRP A 332 1.18 2.62 -5.77
C TRP A 332 0.79 1.93 -4.47
N THR A 333 -0.50 1.71 -4.26
CA THR A 333 -1.05 0.92 -3.16
C THR A 333 -2.25 0.12 -3.63
N ASP A 334 -2.68 -0.83 -2.83
CA ASP A 334 -3.82 -1.71 -3.12
C ASP A 334 -5.19 -1.00 -3.15
N VAL A 335 -5.27 0.33 -2.94
CA VAL A 335 -6.47 1.12 -3.28
C VAL A 335 -6.86 0.93 -4.74
N ALA A 336 -5.88 0.66 -5.61
CA ALA A 336 -6.11 0.38 -7.03
C ALA A 336 -6.98 -0.86 -7.25
N ARG A 337 -6.86 -1.90 -6.42
CA ARG A 337 -7.67 -3.12 -6.53
C ARG A 337 -9.15 -2.87 -6.19
N PHE A 338 -9.41 -2.02 -5.21
CA PHE A 338 -10.78 -1.62 -4.86
C PHE A 338 -11.42 -0.80 -5.97
N THR A 339 -10.69 0.16 -6.55
CA THR A 339 -11.21 0.98 -7.66
C THR A 339 -11.47 0.14 -8.92
N GLN A 340 -10.71 -0.92 -9.17
CA GLN A 340 -10.96 -1.86 -10.27
C GLN A 340 -12.30 -2.62 -10.13
N VAL A 341 -12.80 -2.81 -8.91
CA VAL A 341 -14.11 -3.41 -8.65
C VAL A 341 -15.21 -2.37 -8.38
N GLY A 342 -14.92 -1.09 -8.63
CA GLY A 342 -15.88 0.01 -8.52
C GLY A 342 -16.08 0.54 -7.10
N VAL A 343 -15.22 0.21 -6.16
CA VAL A 343 -15.25 0.71 -4.77
C VAL A 343 -14.30 1.90 -4.66
N PRO A 344 -14.79 3.11 -4.32
CA PRO A 344 -13.93 4.25 -4.00
C PRO A 344 -12.97 3.91 -2.86
N ALA A 345 -11.69 4.31 -2.98
CA ALA A 345 -10.69 3.92 -1.99
C ALA A 345 -9.71 5.05 -1.69
N MET A 346 -9.31 5.16 -0.41
CA MET A 346 -8.33 6.13 0.08
C MET A 346 -7.37 5.46 1.05
N ASN A 347 -6.19 6.06 1.24
CA ASN A 347 -5.21 5.66 2.23
C ASN A 347 -5.36 6.54 3.48
N PHE A 348 -5.38 5.91 4.66
CA PHE A 348 -5.46 6.59 5.94
C PHE A 348 -4.84 5.73 7.05
N GLY A 349 -3.61 6.03 7.40
CA GLY A 349 -2.87 5.29 8.44
C GLY A 349 -1.83 6.15 9.16
N PRO A 350 -1.25 5.62 10.24
CA PRO A 350 -0.27 6.32 11.06
C PRO A 350 1.13 6.29 10.43
N GLY A 351 1.98 7.20 10.87
CA GLY A 351 3.41 7.24 10.51
C GLY A 351 3.73 7.96 9.22
N ASP A 352 4.94 8.52 9.17
CA ASP A 352 5.47 9.21 8.00
C ASP A 352 5.91 8.20 6.93
N PRO A 353 5.34 8.20 5.71
CA PRO A 353 5.70 7.27 4.65
C PRO A 353 7.19 7.34 4.25
N LEU A 354 7.90 8.44 4.56
CA LEU A 354 9.33 8.55 4.29
C LEU A 354 10.19 7.65 5.18
N LEU A 355 9.64 7.14 6.28
CA LEU A 355 10.30 6.23 7.20
C LEU A 355 10.05 4.76 6.87
N ALA A 356 9.10 4.46 5.97
CA ALA A 356 8.83 3.10 5.49
C ALA A 356 10.11 2.46 4.93
N HIS A 357 10.29 1.15 5.16
CA HIS A 357 11.43 0.34 4.71
C HIS A 357 12.79 0.75 5.27
N THR A 358 12.88 1.77 6.11
CA THR A 358 14.14 2.18 6.72
C THR A 358 14.49 1.31 7.94
N ARG A 359 15.76 1.33 8.34
CA ARG A 359 16.19 0.70 9.60
C ARG A 359 15.63 1.44 10.82
N ASP A 360 15.38 2.73 10.68
CA ASP A 360 14.89 3.61 11.74
C ASP A 360 13.38 3.84 11.66
N GLU A 361 12.67 2.86 11.15
CA GLU A 361 11.21 2.87 11.02
C GLU A 361 10.55 3.07 12.39
N HIS A 362 9.75 4.13 12.50
CA HIS A 362 9.02 4.47 13.72
C HIS A 362 7.80 5.33 13.42
N THR A 363 6.79 5.25 14.27
CA THR A 363 5.56 6.05 14.15
C THR A 363 5.21 6.74 15.46
N PRO A 364 4.74 8.01 15.44
CA PRO A 364 4.21 8.66 16.65
C PRO A 364 3.03 7.87 17.21
N VAL A 365 3.04 7.63 18.53
CA VAL A 365 1.91 7.00 19.22
C VAL A 365 0.62 7.78 19.02
N SER A 366 0.72 9.12 18.96
CA SER A 366 -0.41 10.01 18.69
C SER A 366 -1.10 9.73 17.34
N ASP A 367 -0.34 9.33 16.32
CA ASP A 367 -0.89 9.01 14.98
C ASP A 367 -1.70 7.72 15.02
N ILE A 368 -1.20 6.69 15.71
CA ILE A 368 -1.93 5.41 15.88
C ILE A 368 -3.27 5.66 16.57
N VAL A 369 -3.25 6.43 17.66
CA VAL A 369 -4.46 6.80 18.42
C VAL A 369 -5.41 7.63 17.55
N LYS A 370 -4.90 8.62 16.79
CA LYS A 370 -5.72 9.48 15.93
C LYS A 370 -6.41 8.67 14.82
N VAL A 371 -5.69 7.74 14.20
CA VAL A 371 -6.26 6.86 13.17
C VAL A 371 -7.36 6.00 13.78
N HIS A 372 -7.10 5.33 14.89
CA HIS A 372 -8.11 4.53 15.59
C HIS A 372 -9.35 5.33 15.98
N ASP A 373 -9.16 6.50 16.63
CA ASP A 373 -10.28 7.36 17.05
C ASP A 373 -11.13 7.84 15.87
N THR A 374 -10.47 8.13 14.73
CA THR A 374 -11.18 8.54 13.50
C THR A 374 -12.01 7.39 12.93
N LEU A 375 -11.42 6.20 12.79
CA LEU A 375 -12.14 5.02 12.31
C LEU A 375 -13.29 4.66 13.25
N ARG A 376 -13.06 4.74 14.55
CA ARG A 376 -14.05 4.49 15.60
C ARG A 376 -15.22 5.47 15.50
N ALA A 377 -14.94 6.76 15.43
CA ALA A 377 -15.97 7.82 15.31
C ALA A 377 -16.73 7.74 13.98
N PHE A 378 -16.17 7.14 12.95
CA PHE A 378 -16.83 6.94 11.66
C PHE A 378 -17.76 5.72 11.65
N VAL A 379 -17.42 4.66 12.38
CA VAL A 379 -18.12 3.37 12.40
C VAL A 379 -19.16 3.30 13.52
N LEU A 380 -18.80 3.75 14.71
CA LEU A 380 -19.70 3.74 15.88
C LEU A 380 -20.54 5.02 15.92
N ALA A 381 -21.85 4.84 16.22
CA ALA A 381 -22.82 5.93 16.30
C ALA A 381 -22.71 6.70 17.64
#